data_54cf1861d41a4cb5664eaf58670b275b
#
_entry.id   54cf1861d41a4cb5664eaf58670b275b
#
_cell.length_a   1.000
_cell.length_b   1.000
_cell.length_c   1.000
_cell.angle_alpha   90.00
_cell.angle_beta   90.00
_cell.angle_gamma   90.00
#
_symmetry.space_group_name_H-M   'P 1'
#
loop_
_entity.id
_entity.type
_entity.pdbx_description
1 polymer ?
#
loop_
_entity_poly.entity_id
_entity_poly.type
_entity_poly.pdbx_seq_one_letter_code
_entity_poly.pdbx_strand_id
1 'polypeptide(L)'
;MKEKLASVWKKDGTRSVAASLLSILIGLAVGSLVILIVGCTSSTLSSKSAWEGIQLIFLGLFTTGRDAAGALTFGFNSASFGNMLFRATPLILTGLSVAVAFKTGLFNIGAAGQYLAGTCATLFIALSIPSSVVPAWLIWLIAFLGGMLAGALWGAIPGLLKALLNINEVIACIMTNWIAANLVTWLFDISNLKNITDGTKSGYIYKTTFNGVATSKMGLDRLFPGSQVNGGILIAIVLAVVVFVLLTRTTFGYELKACGANRYAARYAGIHDKRCIVLSMSIAGALAGAAGSLYYLSGNTEFFWSTYQALPTAGFNGIAVALLAVNHPIGVIFAGLFMSTLDISGLQLTNLTAYNEYITDVIIAVIVYLAAFSLLIKLWLNGKKRQAKPQPAAAAPLPGAAEQAQPDPTASNNEKEAQG
;
A
#
# COMPACT_ATOMS: atom_id res chain seq x y z
N MET A 1 -33.33 -12.64 -12.02
CA MET A 1 -32.31 -12.45 -11.00
C MET A 1 -31.05 -13.28 -11.27
N LYS A 2 -31.14 -14.56 -11.61
CA LYS A 2 -29.98 -15.45 -11.93
C LYS A 2 -29.16 -14.96 -13.13
N GLU A 3 -29.77 -14.45 -14.20
CA GLU A 3 -29.05 -13.96 -15.40
C GLU A 3 -28.27 -12.64 -15.13
N LYS A 4 -28.83 -11.72 -14.33
CA LYS A 4 -28.14 -10.50 -13.92
C LYS A 4 -26.94 -10.84 -13.00
N LEU A 5 -27.06 -11.80 -12.09
CA LEU A 5 -25.96 -12.30 -11.28
C LEU A 5 -24.87 -12.96 -12.16
N ALA A 6 -25.25 -13.76 -13.13
CA ALA A 6 -24.33 -14.39 -14.05
C ALA A 6 -23.59 -13.39 -14.94
N SER A 7 -24.24 -12.29 -15.34
CA SER A 7 -23.59 -11.22 -16.12
C SER A 7 -22.60 -10.39 -15.29
N VAL A 8 -22.93 -10.13 -14.01
CA VAL A 8 -22.03 -9.45 -13.06
C VAL A 8 -20.82 -10.34 -12.74
N TRP A 9 -21.03 -11.64 -12.56
CA TRP A 9 -19.94 -12.60 -12.29
C TRP A 9 -18.96 -12.77 -13.47
N LYS A 10 -19.40 -12.47 -14.70
CA LYS A 10 -18.54 -12.51 -15.89
C LYS A 10 -17.56 -11.34 -16.00
N LYS A 11 -17.77 -10.26 -15.22
CA LYS A 11 -16.87 -9.10 -15.23
C LYS A 11 -15.56 -9.42 -14.49
N ASP A 12 -14.42 -9.13 -15.11
CA ASP A 12 -13.08 -9.37 -14.53
C ASP A 12 -12.86 -8.70 -13.18
N GLY A 13 -13.42 -7.50 -12.97
CA GLY A 13 -13.38 -6.79 -11.71
C GLY A 13 -14.06 -7.54 -10.56
N THR A 14 -15.26 -8.11 -10.82
CA THR A 14 -16.03 -8.88 -9.81
C THR A 14 -15.27 -10.12 -9.36
N ARG A 15 -14.63 -10.82 -10.29
CA ARG A 15 -13.82 -12.01 -9.99
C ARG A 15 -12.56 -11.67 -9.20
N SER A 16 -11.94 -10.53 -9.50
CA SER A 16 -10.78 -10.06 -8.74
C SER A 16 -11.15 -9.73 -7.29
N VAL A 17 -12.28 -9.04 -7.08
CA VAL A 17 -12.81 -8.77 -5.74
C VAL A 17 -13.18 -10.08 -5.02
N ALA A 18 -13.83 -11.02 -5.70
CA ALA A 18 -14.17 -12.32 -5.12
C ALA A 18 -12.93 -13.12 -4.73
N ALA A 19 -11.86 -13.09 -5.53
CA ALA A 19 -10.59 -13.75 -5.20
C ALA A 19 -9.93 -13.13 -3.97
N SER A 20 -9.94 -11.79 -3.83
CA SER A 20 -9.43 -11.11 -2.63
C SER A 20 -10.26 -11.46 -1.39
N LEU A 21 -11.59 -11.45 -1.49
CA LEU A 21 -12.46 -11.84 -0.38
C LEU A 21 -12.25 -13.31 0.05
N LEU A 22 -12.05 -14.21 -0.92
CA LEU A 22 -11.74 -15.61 -0.62
C LEU A 22 -10.39 -15.74 0.08
N SER A 23 -9.37 -14.98 -0.35
CA SER A 23 -8.07 -14.94 0.33
C SER A 23 -8.19 -14.47 1.79
N ILE A 24 -9.02 -13.44 2.04
CA ILE A 24 -9.31 -12.98 3.40
C ILE A 24 -9.97 -14.08 4.24
N LEU A 25 -10.99 -14.72 3.72
CA LEU A 25 -11.72 -15.78 4.43
C LEU A 25 -10.82 -16.97 4.77
N ILE A 26 -9.99 -17.41 3.82
CA ILE A 26 -9.03 -18.49 4.06
C ILE A 26 -7.99 -18.05 5.11
N GLY A 27 -7.48 -16.81 5.01
CA GLY A 27 -6.54 -16.26 5.98
C GLY A 27 -7.11 -16.19 7.40
N LEU A 28 -8.36 -15.74 7.56
CA LEU A 28 -9.06 -15.72 8.84
C LEU A 28 -9.29 -17.14 9.38
N ALA A 29 -9.62 -18.10 8.52
CA ALA A 29 -9.77 -19.50 8.92
C ALA A 29 -8.44 -20.10 9.41
N VAL A 30 -7.34 -19.85 8.69
CA VAL A 30 -5.99 -20.26 9.13
C VAL A 30 -5.61 -19.55 10.43
N GLY A 31 -5.89 -18.26 10.56
CA GLY A 31 -5.68 -17.51 11.79
C GLY A 31 -6.44 -18.09 12.99
N SER A 32 -7.70 -18.45 12.78
CA SER A 32 -8.53 -19.12 13.80
C SER A 32 -7.93 -20.47 14.19
N LEU A 33 -7.40 -21.23 13.22
CA LEU A 33 -6.70 -22.49 13.48
C LEU A 33 -5.43 -22.27 14.31
N VAL A 34 -4.64 -21.22 14.02
CA VAL A 34 -3.45 -20.86 14.81
C VAL A 34 -3.84 -20.55 16.25
N ILE A 35 -4.90 -19.76 16.47
CA ILE A 35 -5.40 -19.46 17.83
C ILE A 35 -5.80 -20.75 18.57
N LEU A 36 -6.49 -21.67 17.89
CA LEU A 36 -6.87 -22.95 18.49
C LEU A 36 -5.63 -23.78 18.86
N ILE A 37 -4.67 -23.91 17.97
CA ILE A 37 -3.44 -24.66 18.22
C ILE A 37 -2.69 -24.08 19.43
N VAL A 38 -2.48 -22.76 19.44
CA VAL A 38 -1.79 -22.07 20.55
C VAL A 38 -2.58 -22.21 21.85
N GLY A 39 -3.92 -22.07 21.80
CA GLY A 39 -4.79 -22.24 22.95
C GLY A 39 -4.81 -23.64 23.52
N CYS A 40 -4.66 -24.68 22.67
CA CYS A 40 -4.61 -26.08 23.11
C CYS A 40 -3.21 -26.53 23.56
N THR A 41 -2.15 -25.91 23.06
CA THR A 41 -0.75 -26.29 23.38
C THR A 41 -0.17 -25.51 24.53
N SER A 42 -0.68 -24.31 24.83
CA SER A 42 -0.20 -23.46 25.91
C SER A 42 -0.78 -23.91 27.26
N SER A 43 0.07 -24.07 28.25
CA SER A 43 -0.33 -24.37 29.63
C SER A 43 -1.04 -23.20 30.33
N THR A 44 -0.90 -21.98 29.80
CA THR A 44 -1.48 -20.74 30.35
C THR A 44 -2.84 -20.39 29.75
N LEU A 45 -3.21 -21.01 28.63
CA LEU A 45 -4.44 -20.76 27.89
C LEU A 45 -5.42 -21.93 28.05
N SER A 46 -6.69 -21.62 28.07
CA SER A 46 -7.76 -22.64 28.13
C SER A 46 -8.54 -22.69 26.81
N SER A 47 -9.30 -23.74 26.60
CA SER A 47 -10.20 -23.87 25.44
C SER A 47 -11.23 -22.71 25.37
N LYS A 48 -11.66 -22.18 26.53
CA LYS A 48 -12.49 -20.98 26.62
C LYS A 48 -11.75 -19.76 26.06
N SER A 49 -10.48 -19.58 26.43
CA SER A 49 -9.61 -18.51 25.91
C SER A 49 -9.44 -18.61 24.41
N ALA A 50 -9.32 -19.82 23.85
CA ALA A 50 -9.21 -20.03 22.41
C ALA A 50 -10.48 -19.60 21.66
N TRP A 51 -11.66 -19.91 22.21
CA TRP A 51 -12.93 -19.46 21.64
C TRP A 51 -13.09 -17.94 21.71
N GLU A 52 -12.78 -17.35 22.85
CA GLU A 52 -12.76 -15.88 23.01
C GLU A 52 -11.80 -15.20 22.02
N GLY A 53 -10.62 -15.79 21.80
CA GLY A 53 -9.66 -15.31 20.81
C GLY A 53 -10.21 -15.30 19.39
N ILE A 54 -10.91 -16.35 18.98
CA ILE A 54 -11.60 -16.40 17.68
C ILE A 54 -12.68 -15.32 17.59
N GLN A 55 -13.52 -15.18 18.62
CA GLN A 55 -14.53 -14.12 18.64
C GLN A 55 -13.91 -12.73 18.50
N LEU A 56 -12.77 -12.47 19.15
CA LEU A 56 -12.09 -11.19 19.07
C LEU A 56 -11.47 -10.90 17.69
N ILE A 57 -10.96 -11.91 16.98
CA ILE A 57 -10.47 -11.70 15.60
C ILE A 57 -11.59 -11.24 14.67
N PHE A 58 -12.79 -11.80 14.80
CA PHE A 58 -13.93 -11.44 13.95
C PHE A 58 -14.71 -10.21 14.45
N LEU A 59 -14.85 -10.07 15.75
CA LEU A 59 -15.73 -9.09 16.40
C LEU A 59 -14.99 -8.09 17.29
N GLY A 60 -13.64 -8.08 17.31
CA GLY A 60 -12.85 -7.22 18.19
C GLY A 60 -13.13 -5.73 18.02
N LEU A 61 -13.46 -5.30 16.79
CA LEU A 61 -13.90 -3.92 16.52
C LEU A 61 -15.18 -3.54 17.31
N PHE A 62 -16.05 -4.52 17.57
CA PHE A 62 -17.32 -4.35 18.28
C PHE A 62 -17.24 -4.69 19.77
N THR A 63 -16.04 -5.02 20.28
CA THR A 63 -15.90 -5.38 21.69
C THR A 63 -16.02 -4.16 22.59
N THR A 64 -16.87 -4.27 23.61
CA THR A 64 -17.07 -3.23 24.64
C THR A 64 -16.38 -3.58 25.97
N GLY A 65 -15.71 -4.73 26.05
CA GLY A 65 -15.00 -5.20 27.24
C GLY A 65 -15.53 -6.52 27.77
N ARG A 66 -15.50 -6.68 29.10
CA ARG A 66 -16.04 -7.84 29.81
C ARG A 66 -17.14 -7.40 30.78
N ASP A 67 -18.15 -8.24 30.96
CA ASP A 67 -19.18 -8.07 31.97
C ASP A 67 -18.68 -8.46 33.38
N ALA A 68 -19.55 -8.28 34.40
CA ALA A 68 -19.25 -8.67 35.78
C ALA A 68 -19.00 -10.19 35.96
N ALA A 69 -19.49 -11.03 35.04
CA ALA A 69 -19.26 -12.47 35.01
C ALA A 69 -17.97 -12.86 34.25
N GLY A 70 -17.24 -11.86 33.72
CA GLY A 70 -16.02 -12.06 32.97
C GLY A 70 -16.23 -12.51 31.50
N ALA A 71 -17.46 -12.51 30.98
CA ALA A 71 -17.76 -12.84 29.60
C ALA A 71 -17.52 -11.60 28.68
N LEU A 72 -17.11 -11.85 27.42
CA LEU A 72 -16.94 -10.79 26.43
C LEU A 72 -18.30 -10.18 26.09
N THR A 73 -18.31 -8.85 26.05
CA THR A 73 -19.48 -8.07 25.64
C THR A 73 -19.21 -7.40 24.29
N PHE A 74 -20.22 -7.43 23.42
CA PHE A 74 -20.14 -6.88 22.07
C PHE A 74 -21.23 -5.83 21.87
N GLY A 75 -20.86 -4.72 21.24
CA GLY A 75 -21.75 -3.61 20.93
C GLY A 75 -21.01 -2.59 20.05
N PHE A 76 -21.62 -1.45 19.77
CA PHE A 76 -20.96 -0.39 19.06
C PHE A 76 -19.91 0.28 19.96
N ASN A 77 -18.63 0.11 19.64
CA ASN A 77 -17.51 0.73 20.34
C ASN A 77 -16.97 1.92 19.55
N SER A 78 -17.44 3.10 19.90
CA SER A 78 -17.08 4.35 19.24
C SER A 78 -15.56 4.60 19.22
N ALA A 79 -14.87 4.34 20.34
CA ALA A 79 -13.42 4.51 20.42
C ALA A 79 -12.67 3.55 19.47
N SER A 80 -13.07 2.28 19.43
CA SER A 80 -12.46 1.30 18.53
C SER A 80 -12.68 1.65 17.07
N PHE A 81 -13.89 2.09 16.70
CA PHE A 81 -14.17 2.55 15.33
C PHE A 81 -13.36 3.77 14.93
N GLY A 82 -13.26 4.78 15.78
CA GLY A 82 -12.45 5.95 15.51
C GLY A 82 -10.96 5.64 15.45
N ASN A 83 -10.47 4.76 16.30
CA ASN A 83 -9.07 4.31 16.27
C ASN A 83 -8.78 3.47 15.01
N MET A 84 -9.72 2.67 14.52
CA MET A 84 -9.62 2.00 13.22
C MET A 84 -9.45 3.02 12.09
N LEU A 85 -10.26 4.08 12.04
CA LEU A 85 -10.14 5.12 11.02
C LEU A 85 -8.79 5.85 11.10
N PHE A 86 -8.30 6.13 12.30
CA PHE A 86 -6.98 6.72 12.50
C PHE A 86 -5.86 5.84 11.95
N ARG A 87 -5.85 4.56 12.32
CA ARG A 87 -4.84 3.59 11.86
C ARG A 87 -4.96 3.27 10.36
N ALA A 88 -6.16 3.34 9.78
CA ALA A 88 -6.38 3.15 8.35
C ALA A 88 -5.72 4.24 7.50
N THR A 89 -5.57 5.47 8.02
CA THR A 89 -5.01 6.61 7.28
C THR A 89 -3.62 6.32 6.68
N PRO A 90 -2.59 5.95 7.45
CA PRO A 90 -1.28 5.63 6.91
C PRO A 90 -1.31 4.37 6.03
N LEU A 91 -2.12 3.37 6.33
CA LEU A 91 -2.23 2.14 5.55
C LEU A 91 -2.83 2.39 4.16
N ILE A 92 -3.84 3.24 4.05
CA ILE A 92 -4.42 3.64 2.76
C ILE A 92 -3.37 4.37 1.92
N LEU A 93 -2.65 5.33 2.48
CA LEU A 93 -1.69 6.13 1.74
C LEU A 93 -0.45 5.34 1.30
N THR A 94 0.09 4.48 2.17
CA THR A 94 1.18 3.57 1.79
C THR A 94 0.70 2.52 0.80
N GLY A 95 -0.54 2.03 0.92
CA GLY A 95 -1.17 1.15 -0.07
C GLY A 95 -1.33 1.82 -1.44
N LEU A 96 -1.73 3.09 -1.48
CA LEU A 96 -1.78 3.87 -2.72
C LEU A 96 -0.39 4.08 -3.33
N SER A 97 0.62 4.35 -2.49
CA SER A 97 2.02 4.45 -2.91
C SER A 97 2.46 3.21 -3.68
N VAL A 98 2.26 2.05 -3.09
CA VAL A 98 2.60 0.77 -3.72
C VAL A 98 1.75 0.50 -4.96
N ALA A 99 0.44 0.76 -4.91
CA ALA A 99 -0.48 0.54 -6.02
C ALA A 99 -0.13 1.37 -7.27
N VAL A 100 0.30 2.63 -7.11
CA VAL A 100 0.77 3.49 -8.21
C VAL A 100 2.01 2.89 -8.87
N ALA A 101 3.00 2.47 -8.09
CA ALA A 101 4.21 1.84 -8.61
C ALA A 101 3.89 0.55 -9.38
N PHE A 102 3.03 -0.31 -8.86
CA PHE A 102 2.60 -1.53 -9.55
C PHE A 102 1.90 -1.27 -10.89
N LYS A 103 1.13 -0.18 -11.01
CA LYS A 103 0.49 0.18 -12.29
C LYS A 103 1.50 0.57 -13.37
N THR A 104 2.71 0.94 -12.98
CA THR A 104 3.83 1.28 -13.87
C THR A 104 4.79 0.10 -14.07
N GLY A 105 4.44 -1.08 -13.55
CA GLY A 105 5.30 -2.27 -13.62
C GLY A 105 6.51 -2.22 -12.69
N LEU A 106 6.47 -1.38 -11.65
CA LEU A 106 7.52 -1.21 -10.64
C LEU A 106 7.05 -1.74 -9.29
N PHE A 107 7.98 -2.19 -8.47
CA PHE A 107 7.69 -2.62 -7.11
C PHE A 107 8.30 -1.66 -6.09
N ASN A 108 7.44 -0.84 -5.44
CA ASN A 108 7.89 0.11 -4.43
C ASN A 108 7.96 -0.55 -3.03
N ILE A 109 9.02 -1.30 -2.76
CA ILE A 109 9.36 -1.75 -1.40
C ILE A 109 10.01 -0.63 -0.57
N GLY A 110 10.33 0.51 -1.21
CA GLY A 110 10.94 1.69 -0.60
C GLY A 110 9.97 2.56 0.21
N ALA A 111 8.69 2.19 0.28
CA ALA A 111 7.66 2.99 0.97
C ALA A 111 8.01 3.26 2.44
N ALA A 112 8.72 2.35 3.12
CA ALA A 112 9.14 2.53 4.51
C ALA A 112 10.17 3.67 4.66
N GLY A 113 11.18 3.74 3.80
CA GLY A 113 12.16 4.83 3.79
C GLY A 113 11.57 6.16 3.34
N GLN A 114 10.68 6.13 2.34
CA GLN A 114 9.94 7.30 1.85
C GLN A 114 9.02 7.87 2.94
N TYR A 115 8.38 6.99 3.73
CA TYR A 115 7.60 7.35 4.91
C TYR A 115 8.48 8.05 5.96
N LEU A 116 9.64 7.48 6.29
CA LEU A 116 10.59 8.08 7.25
C LEU A 116 11.10 9.45 6.78
N ALA A 117 11.51 9.57 5.52
CA ALA A 117 11.97 10.84 4.95
C ALA A 117 10.87 11.91 5.03
N GLY A 118 9.61 11.54 4.69
CA GLY A 118 8.45 12.41 4.83
C GLY A 118 8.19 12.81 6.28
N THR A 119 8.21 11.85 7.20
CA THR A 119 8.05 12.10 8.64
C THR A 119 9.11 13.07 9.17
N CYS A 120 10.36 12.84 8.82
CA CYS A 120 11.47 13.69 9.24
C CYS A 120 11.26 15.14 8.79
N ALA A 121 11.03 15.37 7.50
CA ALA A 121 10.80 16.72 6.97
C ALA A 121 9.58 17.38 7.62
N THR A 122 8.48 16.64 7.79
CA THR A 122 7.27 17.13 8.43
C THR A 122 7.52 17.60 9.85
N LEU A 123 8.19 16.78 10.67
CA LEU A 123 8.49 17.12 12.07
C LEU A 123 9.48 18.26 12.18
N PHE A 124 10.54 18.28 11.34
CA PHE A 124 11.46 19.41 11.31
C PHE A 124 10.74 20.73 11.00
N ILE A 125 9.85 20.76 10.03
CA ILE A 125 9.08 21.97 9.68
C ILE A 125 8.11 22.31 10.82
N ALA A 126 7.31 21.37 11.29
CA ALA A 126 6.28 21.61 12.29
C ALA A 126 6.83 22.06 13.65
N LEU A 127 8.03 21.58 14.03
CA LEU A 127 8.65 21.90 15.32
C LEU A 127 9.61 23.08 15.26
N SER A 128 10.12 23.45 14.08
CA SER A 128 11.05 24.57 13.92
C SER A 128 10.35 25.92 13.72
N ILE A 129 9.11 25.92 13.22
CA ILE A 129 8.37 27.15 12.97
C ILE A 129 7.52 27.50 14.19
N PRO A 130 7.77 28.63 14.88
CA PRO A 130 6.99 29.00 16.06
C PRO A 130 5.58 29.42 15.68
N SER A 131 4.57 28.88 16.37
CA SER A 131 3.15 29.23 16.17
C SER A 131 2.79 30.66 16.59
N SER A 132 3.70 31.35 17.28
CA SER A 132 3.57 32.78 17.59
C SER A 132 3.80 33.70 16.37
N VAL A 133 4.52 33.23 15.35
CA VAL A 133 4.86 34.01 14.15
C VAL A 133 3.99 33.60 12.94
N VAL A 134 3.71 32.31 12.81
CA VAL A 134 2.95 31.75 11.68
C VAL A 134 1.71 31.03 12.21
N PRO A 135 0.51 31.25 11.60
CA PRO A 135 -0.70 30.54 12.02
C PRO A 135 -0.53 29.02 11.94
N ALA A 136 -1.01 28.31 12.97
CA ALA A 136 -0.85 26.86 13.11
C ALA A 136 -1.33 26.05 11.90
N TRP A 137 -2.46 26.44 11.27
CA TRP A 137 -2.97 25.79 10.07
C TRP A 137 -2.02 25.91 8.87
N LEU A 138 -1.29 27.06 8.76
CA LEU A 138 -0.32 27.27 7.69
C LEU A 138 0.96 26.46 7.92
N ILE A 139 1.41 26.38 9.19
CA ILE A 139 2.54 25.49 9.57
C ILE A 139 2.18 24.05 9.24
N TRP A 140 0.97 23.62 9.60
CA TRP A 140 0.46 22.29 9.26
C TRP A 140 0.51 22.01 7.75
N LEU A 141 0.01 22.98 6.94
CA LEU A 141 -0.01 22.83 5.48
C LEU A 141 1.40 22.73 4.91
N ILE A 142 2.31 23.60 5.35
CA ILE A 142 3.71 23.59 4.90
C ILE A 142 4.42 22.30 5.32
N ALA A 143 4.19 21.84 6.55
CA ALA A 143 4.75 20.61 7.07
C ALA A 143 4.23 19.37 6.31
N PHE A 144 2.93 19.32 6.03
CA PHE A 144 2.31 18.25 5.25
C PHE A 144 2.85 18.19 3.81
N LEU A 145 2.87 19.34 3.12
CA LEU A 145 3.40 19.42 1.74
C LEU A 145 4.91 19.18 1.70
N GLY A 146 5.64 19.67 2.70
CA GLY A 146 7.08 19.41 2.87
C GLY A 146 7.38 17.93 3.05
N GLY A 147 6.60 17.23 3.84
CA GLY A 147 6.73 15.78 4.01
C GLY A 147 6.38 15.00 2.74
N MET A 148 5.34 15.41 2.01
CA MET A 148 5.03 14.84 0.69
C MET A 148 6.18 15.04 -0.30
N LEU A 149 6.75 16.25 -0.35
CA LEU A 149 7.87 16.56 -1.22
C LEU A 149 9.13 15.77 -0.87
N ALA A 150 9.47 15.68 0.41
CA ALA A 150 10.60 14.88 0.88
C ALA A 150 10.43 13.40 0.51
N GLY A 151 9.25 12.84 0.73
CA GLY A 151 8.92 11.49 0.29
C GLY A 151 9.03 11.32 -1.22
N ALA A 152 8.56 12.30 -2.02
CA ALA A 152 8.68 12.30 -3.48
C ALA A 152 10.13 12.29 -3.95
N LEU A 153 10.97 13.17 -3.38
CA LEU A 153 12.39 13.26 -3.68
C LEU A 153 13.12 11.97 -3.30
N TRP A 154 12.78 11.39 -2.12
CA TRP A 154 13.34 10.12 -1.70
C TRP A 154 12.94 8.97 -2.62
N GLY A 155 11.69 8.94 -3.07
CA GLY A 155 11.19 7.96 -4.04
C GLY A 155 11.77 8.16 -5.45
N ALA A 156 12.16 9.38 -5.81
CA ALA A 156 12.83 9.67 -7.08
C ALA A 156 14.19 8.97 -7.19
N ILE A 157 14.90 8.75 -6.08
CA ILE A 157 16.24 8.14 -6.08
C ILE A 157 16.21 6.75 -6.71
N PRO A 158 15.46 5.75 -6.20
CA PRO A 158 15.38 4.44 -6.84
C PRO A 158 14.76 4.51 -8.25
N GLY A 159 13.85 5.47 -8.48
CA GLY A 159 13.30 5.73 -9.81
C GLY A 159 14.37 6.17 -10.83
N LEU A 160 15.26 7.07 -10.46
CA LEU A 160 16.39 7.52 -11.29
C LEU A 160 17.40 6.40 -11.53
N LEU A 161 17.77 5.65 -10.49
CA LEU A 161 18.68 4.51 -10.60
C LEU A 161 18.13 3.46 -11.60
N LYS A 162 16.82 3.20 -11.55
CA LYS A 162 16.15 2.32 -12.51
C LYS A 162 16.12 2.90 -13.93
N ALA A 163 15.73 4.17 -14.07
CA ALA A 163 15.53 4.81 -15.37
C ALA A 163 16.83 5.08 -16.12
N LEU A 164 17.90 5.46 -15.42
CA LEU A 164 19.17 5.85 -16.04
C LEU A 164 20.19 4.72 -16.09
N LEU A 165 20.31 3.96 -15.00
CA LEU A 165 21.32 2.92 -14.83
C LEU A 165 20.77 1.50 -14.94
N ASN A 166 19.45 1.35 -15.13
CA ASN A 166 18.74 0.07 -15.18
C ASN A 166 19.00 -0.83 -13.95
N ILE A 167 19.30 -0.22 -12.79
CA ILE A 167 19.45 -0.95 -11.53
C ILE A 167 18.09 -1.51 -11.12
N ASN A 168 18.08 -2.69 -10.49
CA ASN A 168 16.86 -3.29 -9.98
C ASN A 168 16.23 -2.38 -8.90
N GLU A 169 14.97 -1.98 -9.11
CA GLU A 169 14.25 -1.06 -8.22
C GLU A 169 14.08 -1.62 -6.82
N VAL A 170 13.93 -2.94 -6.66
CA VAL A 170 13.77 -3.60 -5.34
C VAL A 170 15.03 -3.45 -4.52
N ILE A 171 16.21 -3.72 -5.12
CA ILE A 171 17.50 -3.57 -4.44
C ILE A 171 17.73 -2.09 -4.08
N ALA A 172 17.50 -1.18 -5.03
CA ALA A 172 17.65 0.25 -4.80
C ALA A 172 16.73 0.73 -3.66
N CYS A 173 15.48 0.28 -3.62
CA CYS A 173 14.52 0.60 -2.56
C CYS A 173 14.96 0.07 -1.19
N ILE A 174 15.45 -1.18 -1.11
CA ILE A 174 15.93 -1.74 0.16
C ILE A 174 17.12 -0.93 0.69
N MET A 175 18.08 -0.59 -0.18
CA MET A 175 19.24 0.22 0.23
C MET A 175 18.80 1.63 0.69
N THR A 176 17.92 2.30 -0.05
CA THR A 176 17.42 3.63 0.32
C THR A 176 16.58 3.61 1.60
N ASN A 177 15.89 2.51 1.94
CA ASN A 177 15.21 2.37 3.22
C ASN A 177 16.17 2.48 4.41
N TRP A 178 17.30 1.73 4.37
CA TRP A 178 18.29 1.76 5.44
C TRP A 178 19.07 3.07 5.48
N ILE A 179 19.33 3.68 4.31
CA ILE A 179 19.91 5.02 4.25
C ILE A 179 18.96 6.04 4.90
N ALA A 180 17.66 5.97 4.63
CA ALA A 180 16.66 6.82 5.27
C ALA A 180 16.66 6.64 6.80
N ALA A 181 16.64 5.40 7.28
CA ALA A 181 16.64 5.11 8.72
C ALA A 181 17.85 5.74 9.42
N ASN A 182 19.05 5.53 8.87
CA ASN A 182 20.29 6.09 9.44
C ASN A 182 20.34 7.62 9.32
N LEU A 183 19.93 8.18 8.18
CA LEU A 183 19.90 9.63 7.96
C LEU A 183 18.92 10.32 8.93
N VAL A 184 17.73 9.76 9.11
CA VAL A 184 16.72 10.30 10.03
C VAL A 184 17.23 10.24 11.47
N THR A 185 17.84 9.11 11.87
CA THR A 185 18.50 8.98 13.19
C THR A 185 19.55 10.07 13.38
N TRP A 186 20.45 10.23 12.42
CA TRP A 186 21.53 11.22 12.51
C TRP A 186 20.98 12.66 12.57
N LEU A 187 20.00 13.01 11.74
CA LEU A 187 19.37 14.33 11.72
C LEU A 187 18.69 14.67 13.06
N PHE A 188 17.95 13.72 13.64
CA PHE A 188 17.33 13.94 14.94
C PHE A 188 18.35 13.94 16.07
N ASP A 189 19.41 13.14 15.95
CA ASP A 189 20.48 13.10 16.98
C ASP A 189 21.21 14.45 17.13
N ILE A 190 21.51 15.12 16.03
CA ILE A 190 22.14 16.45 16.04
C ILE A 190 21.16 17.59 16.29
N SER A 191 19.85 17.33 16.26
CA SER A 191 18.82 18.35 16.42
C SER A 191 18.49 18.59 17.91
N ASN A 192 17.92 19.78 18.18
CA ASN A 192 17.36 20.13 19.50
C ASN A 192 15.91 19.67 19.66
N LEU A 193 15.39 18.82 18.75
CA LEU A 193 14.01 18.37 18.75
C LEU A 193 13.77 17.17 19.68
N LYS A 194 14.84 16.47 20.09
CA LYS A 194 14.75 15.35 21.05
C LYS A 194 14.36 15.83 22.44
N ASN A 195 13.58 15.03 23.14
CA ASN A 195 13.32 15.26 24.56
C ASN A 195 14.49 14.71 25.40
N ILE A 196 15.40 15.58 25.80
CA ILE A 196 16.55 15.28 26.65
C ILE A 196 16.33 15.65 28.10
N THR A 197 15.26 16.38 28.44
CA THR A 197 14.99 16.86 29.82
C THR A 197 14.30 15.83 30.67
N ASP A 198 13.59 14.88 30.07
CA ASP A 198 12.95 13.76 30.74
C ASP A 198 13.65 12.46 30.34
N GLY A 199 14.46 11.90 31.23
CA GLY A 199 15.22 10.68 30.99
C GLY A 199 14.37 9.46 30.63
N THR A 200 13.09 9.45 30.98
CA THR A 200 12.14 8.40 30.59
C THR A 200 11.65 8.56 29.16
N LYS A 201 11.75 9.77 28.60
CA LYS A 201 11.29 10.14 27.25
C LYS A 201 12.42 10.60 26.34
N SER A 202 13.67 10.28 26.67
CA SER A 202 14.84 10.74 25.90
C SER A 202 14.84 10.32 24.44
N GLY A 203 14.12 9.26 24.10
CA GLY A 203 13.95 8.79 22.71
C GLY A 203 12.83 9.48 21.93
N TYR A 204 12.02 10.34 22.57
CA TYR A 204 10.89 10.97 21.90
C TYR A 204 11.25 12.37 21.37
N ILE A 205 10.61 12.76 20.28
CA ILE A 205 10.66 14.12 19.75
C ILE A 205 9.84 15.03 20.67
N TYR A 206 10.35 16.24 20.92
CA TYR A 206 9.78 17.14 21.93
C TYR A 206 8.41 17.67 21.55
N LYS A 207 7.36 17.24 22.26
CA LYS A 207 5.96 17.50 21.94
C LYS A 207 5.46 18.89 22.31
N THR A 208 6.08 19.56 23.30
CA THR A 208 5.59 20.86 23.80
C THR A 208 5.61 21.98 22.75
N THR A 209 6.45 21.86 21.72
CA THR A 209 6.53 22.81 20.61
C THR A 209 5.40 22.61 19.58
N PHE A 210 4.65 21.52 19.69
CA PHE A 210 3.65 21.08 18.71
C PHE A 210 2.28 21.77 18.90
N ASN A 211 2.19 22.75 19.79
CA ASN A 211 0.94 23.40 20.18
C ASN A 211 0.18 23.99 18.99
N GLY A 212 -0.99 23.40 18.72
CA GLY A 212 -1.95 23.88 17.71
C GLY A 212 -1.68 23.46 16.27
N VAL A 213 -0.56 22.79 15.98
CA VAL A 213 -0.21 22.33 14.60
C VAL A 213 -0.81 20.96 14.25
N ALA A 214 -1.64 20.39 15.12
CA ALA A 214 -2.24 19.08 14.89
C ALA A 214 -3.28 19.09 13.77
N THR A 215 -3.40 17.96 13.05
CA THR A 215 -4.47 17.74 12.06
C THR A 215 -5.84 17.94 12.69
N SER A 216 -6.65 18.82 12.11
CA SER A 216 -8.01 19.13 12.62
C SER A 216 -8.85 17.84 12.69
N LYS A 217 -9.63 17.70 13.75
CA LYS A 217 -10.54 16.56 13.93
C LYS A 217 -11.78 16.63 13.02
N MET A 218 -12.08 17.78 12.43
CA MET A 218 -13.21 18.02 11.49
C MET A 218 -14.57 17.49 11.99
N GLY A 219 -14.79 17.48 13.30
CA GLY A 219 -16.03 16.99 13.91
C GLY A 219 -16.13 15.47 14.07
N LEU A 220 -15.14 14.71 13.64
CA LEU A 220 -15.12 13.25 13.77
C LEU A 220 -15.00 12.80 15.24
N ASP A 221 -14.44 13.62 16.10
CA ASP A 221 -14.36 13.41 17.54
C ASP A 221 -15.74 13.40 18.24
N ARG A 222 -16.72 14.11 17.65
CA ARG A 222 -18.12 14.07 18.12
C ARG A 222 -18.83 12.78 17.69
N LEU A 223 -18.50 12.27 16.52
CA LEU A 223 -19.05 11.00 16.02
C LEU A 223 -18.42 9.79 16.72
N PHE A 224 -17.12 9.89 17.05
CA PHE A 224 -16.34 8.82 17.68
C PHE A 224 -15.63 9.32 18.93
N PRO A 225 -16.40 9.60 20.02
CA PRO A 225 -15.83 10.10 21.26
C PRO A 225 -14.85 9.10 21.88
N GLY A 226 -13.78 9.61 22.51
CA GLY A 226 -12.74 8.79 23.12
C GLY A 226 -11.74 8.17 22.15
N SER A 227 -11.82 8.51 20.86
CA SER A 227 -10.91 7.97 19.82
C SER A 227 -9.82 8.97 19.41
N GLN A 228 -8.80 8.44 18.70
CA GLN A 228 -7.71 9.21 18.11
C GLN A 228 -8.03 9.74 16.69
N VAL A 229 -9.27 9.56 16.22
CA VAL A 229 -9.66 9.93 14.86
C VAL A 229 -9.46 11.43 14.58
N ASN A 230 -9.00 11.75 13.40
CA ASN A 230 -8.83 13.11 12.89
C ASN A 230 -9.17 13.19 11.40
N GLY A 231 -9.13 14.40 10.84
CA GLY A 231 -9.40 14.65 9.42
C GLY A 231 -8.43 13.99 8.43
N GLY A 232 -7.36 13.38 8.91
CA GLY A 232 -6.39 12.67 8.07
C GLY A 232 -7.01 11.58 7.21
N ILE A 233 -8.02 10.88 7.73
CA ILE A 233 -8.75 9.85 6.97
C ILE A 233 -9.48 10.44 5.75
N LEU A 234 -10.06 11.64 5.89
CA LEU A 234 -10.73 12.32 4.79
C LEU A 234 -9.72 12.73 3.71
N ILE A 235 -8.55 13.21 4.12
CA ILE A 235 -7.44 13.54 3.21
C ILE A 235 -6.96 12.27 2.49
N ALA A 236 -6.81 11.16 3.19
CA ALA A 236 -6.42 9.88 2.57
C ALA A 236 -7.44 9.40 1.53
N ILE A 237 -8.74 9.55 1.80
CA ILE A 237 -9.82 9.23 0.84
C ILE A 237 -9.75 10.18 -0.37
N VAL A 238 -9.58 11.48 -0.15
CA VAL A 238 -9.44 12.46 -1.24
C VAL A 238 -8.23 12.12 -2.11
N LEU A 239 -7.07 11.81 -1.52
CA LEU A 239 -5.88 11.41 -2.26
C LEU A 239 -6.10 10.09 -3.03
N ALA A 240 -6.86 9.15 -2.48
CA ALA A 240 -7.24 7.92 -3.20
C ALA A 240 -8.10 8.23 -4.44
N VAL A 241 -9.04 9.15 -4.33
CA VAL A 241 -9.86 9.61 -5.47
C VAL A 241 -8.98 10.35 -6.49
N VAL A 242 -8.07 11.22 -6.05
CA VAL A 242 -7.13 11.92 -6.93
C VAL A 242 -6.26 10.92 -7.71
N VAL A 243 -5.70 9.93 -7.03
CA VAL A 243 -4.91 8.86 -7.68
C VAL A 243 -5.78 8.04 -8.64
N PHE A 244 -7.02 7.74 -8.28
CA PHE A 244 -7.96 7.06 -9.17
C PHE A 244 -8.21 7.86 -10.44
N VAL A 245 -8.51 9.16 -10.32
CA VAL A 245 -8.72 10.06 -11.47
C VAL A 245 -7.44 10.17 -12.30
N LEU A 246 -6.30 10.37 -11.65
CA LEU A 246 -4.99 10.43 -12.32
C LEU A 246 -4.74 9.18 -13.16
N LEU A 247 -4.93 8.00 -12.61
CA LEU A 247 -4.66 6.73 -13.31
C LEU A 247 -5.72 6.38 -14.38
N THR A 248 -6.98 6.85 -14.23
CA THR A 248 -8.08 6.40 -15.11
C THR A 248 -8.55 7.44 -16.11
N ARG A 249 -8.34 8.73 -15.82
CA ARG A 249 -8.93 9.85 -16.59
C ARG A 249 -7.89 10.78 -17.20
N THR A 250 -6.59 10.55 -16.99
CA THR A 250 -5.53 11.41 -17.56
C THR A 250 -4.67 10.68 -18.57
N THR A 251 -4.09 11.43 -19.52
CA THR A 251 -3.11 10.92 -20.49
C THR A 251 -1.87 10.38 -19.78
N PHE A 252 -1.40 11.08 -18.75
CA PHE A 252 -0.28 10.65 -17.93
C PHE A 252 -0.53 9.29 -17.26
N GLY A 253 -1.73 9.08 -16.67
CA GLY A 253 -2.11 7.77 -16.11
C GLY A 253 -2.19 6.66 -17.15
N TYR A 254 -2.54 7.00 -18.39
CA TYR A 254 -2.47 6.05 -19.52
C TYR A 254 -1.02 5.69 -19.82
N GLU A 255 -0.12 6.68 -19.93
CA GLU A 255 1.31 6.46 -20.17
C GLU A 255 1.96 5.56 -19.10
N LEU A 256 1.64 5.79 -17.81
CA LEU A 256 2.10 4.97 -16.70
C LEU A 256 1.68 3.50 -16.89
N LYS A 257 0.40 3.25 -17.22
CA LYS A 257 -0.11 1.89 -17.44
C LYS A 257 0.47 1.25 -18.70
N ALA A 258 0.67 2.00 -19.76
CA ALA A 258 1.28 1.52 -20.99
C ALA A 258 2.73 1.07 -20.73
N CYS A 259 3.51 1.87 -20.00
CA CYS A 259 4.86 1.50 -19.56
C CYS A 259 4.86 0.23 -18.69
N GLY A 260 3.87 0.09 -17.80
CA GLY A 260 3.74 -1.09 -16.96
C GLY A 260 3.35 -2.35 -17.72
N ALA A 261 2.55 -2.23 -18.78
CA ALA A 261 2.15 -3.36 -19.61
C ALA A 261 3.30 -3.86 -20.51
N ASN A 262 3.96 -2.96 -21.22
CA ASN A 262 5.13 -3.27 -22.03
C ASN A 262 5.95 -2.00 -22.28
N ARG A 263 7.09 -1.89 -21.61
CA ARG A 263 7.98 -0.73 -21.67
C ARG A 263 8.51 -0.46 -23.09
N TYR A 264 8.85 -1.51 -23.85
CA TYR A 264 9.37 -1.38 -25.20
C TYR A 264 8.29 -0.89 -26.17
N ALA A 265 7.10 -1.48 -26.11
CA ALA A 265 5.96 -1.06 -26.94
C ALA A 265 5.55 0.41 -26.62
N ALA A 266 5.54 0.80 -25.35
CA ALA A 266 5.26 2.18 -24.93
C ALA A 266 6.27 3.16 -25.55
N ARG A 267 7.56 2.80 -25.57
CA ARG A 267 8.61 3.60 -26.16
C ARG A 267 8.45 3.76 -27.69
N TYR A 268 8.07 2.69 -28.38
CA TYR A 268 7.76 2.76 -29.83
C TYR A 268 6.55 3.65 -30.11
N ALA A 269 5.58 3.72 -29.19
CA ALA A 269 4.45 4.63 -29.26
C ALA A 269 4.77 6.09 -28.87
N GLY A 270 6.06 6.44 -28.67
CA GLY A 270 6.50 7.80 -28.34
C GLY A 270 6.40 8.16 -26.85
N ILE A 271 6.08 7.22 -25.97
CA ILE A 271 6.01 7.45 -24.53
C ILE A 271 7.42 7.47 -23.93
N HIS A 272 7.72 8.50 -23.13
CA HIS A 272 8.99 8.63 -22.43
C HIS A 272 9.06 7.71 -21.19
N ASP A 273 9.43 6.44 -21.37
CA ASP A 273 9.49 5.42 -20.35
C ASP A 273 10.32 5.81 -19.11
N LYS A 274 11.46 6.49 -19.30
CA LYS A 274 12.30 6.96 -18.18
C LYS A 274 11.57 7.96 -17.29
N ARG A 275 10.83 8.91 -17.90
CA ARG A 275 10.01 9.88 -17.14
C ARG A 275 8.90 9.18 -16.37
N CYS A 276 8.22 8.22 -16.99
CA CYS A 276 7.17 7.43 -16.35
C CYS A 276 7.69 6.69 -15.11
N ILE A 277 8.87 6.08 -15.19
CA ILE A 277 9.50 5.37 -14.07
C ILE A 277 9.79 6.33 -12.91
N VAL A 278 10.48 7.45 -13.18
CA VAL A 278 10.87 8.41 -12.13
C VAL A 278 9.64 9.04 -11.50
N LEU A 279 8.69 9.53 -12.30
CA LEU A 279 7.49 10.18 -11.79
C LEU A 279 6.58 9.21 -11.02
N SER A 280 6.47 7.96 -11.47
CA SER A 280 5.73 6.93 -10.73
C SER A 280 6.31 6.70 -9.34
N MET A 281 7.62 6.55 -9.22
CA MET A 281 8.30 6.38 -7.94
C MET A 281 8.25 7.64 -7.07
N SER A 282 8.30 8.84 -7.69
CA SER A 282 8.13 10.11 -6.97
C SER A 282 6.71 10.27 -6.41
N ILE A 283 5.67 9.96 -7.20
CA ILE A 283 4.28 10.00 -6.74
C ILE A 283 4.07 8.97 -5.62
N ALA A 284 4.61 7.76 -5.80
CA ALA A 284 4.57 6.74 -4.76
C ALA A 284 5.25 7.23 -3.48
N GLY A 285 6.42 7.87 -3.59
CA GLY A 285 7.11 8.49 -2.47
C GLY A 285 6.33 9.62 -1.80
N ALA A 286 5.69 10.49 -2.59
CA ALA A 286 4.83 11.55 -2.07
C ALA A 286 3.68 11.00 -1.20
N LEU A 287 3.04 9.93 -1.65
CA LEU A 287 1.96 9.27 -0.92
C LEU A 287 2.46 8.61 0.37
N ALA A 288 3.63 7.96 0.33
CA ALA A 288 4.25 7.39 1.53
C ALA A 288 4.69 8.50 2.51
N GLY A 289 5.23 9.61 2.03
CA GLY A 289 5.55 10.79 2.84
C GLY A 289 4.30 11.41 3.46
N ALA A 290 3.19 11.52 2.71
CA ALA A 290 1.89 11.96 3.23
C ALA A 290 1.38 11.06 4.36
N ALA A 291 1.60 9.74 4.26
CA ALA A 291 1.21 8.79 5.31
C ALA A 291 1.94 9.09 6.63
N GLY A 292 3.26 9.27 6.58
CA GLY A 292 4.06 9.64 7.74
C GLY A 292 3.67 11.01 8.30
N SER A 293 3.45 11.99 7.41
CA SER A 293 3.03 13.33 7.79
C SER A 293 1.72 13.32 8.58
N LEU A 294 0.66 12.70 8.04
CA LEU A 294 -0.65 12.68 8.70
C LEU A 294 -0.65 11.88 10.00
N TYR A 295 0.17 10.83 10.09
CA TYR A 295 0.28 10.02 11.29
C TYR A 295 0.89 10.82 12.45
N TYR A 296 2.00 11.52 12.21
CA TYR A 296 2.69 12.29 13.25
C TYR A 296 2.14 13.71 13.44
N LEU A 297 1.51 14.32 12.44
CA LEU A 297 0.74 15.56 12.63
C LEU A 297 -0.60 15.33 13.33
N SER A 298 -0.92 14.11 13.76
CA SER A 298 -2.18 13.83 14.47
C SER A 298 -2.24 14.47 15.86
N GLY A 299 -1.11 14.76 16.47
CA GLY A 299 -1.01 15.16 17.88
C GLY A 299 -1.24 14.04 18.89
N ASN A 300 -1.53 12.81 18.40
CA ASN A 300 -1.80 11.64 19.25
C ASN A 300 -0.59 10.72 19.40
N THR A 301 0.36 10.82 18.47
CA THR A 301 1.52 9.91 18.40
C THR A 301 2.81 10.73 18.34
N GLU A 302 3.75 10.37 19.18
CA GLU A 302 5.10 10.95 19.17
C GLU A 302 6.04 10.09 18.34
N PHE A 303 6.96 10.74 17.61
CA PHE A 303 8.00 10.02 16.89
C PHE A 303 9.07 9.57 17.88
N PHE A 304 9.30 8.27 17.94
CA PHE A 304 10.36 7.69 18.78
C PHE A 304 11.69 7.72 18.02
N TRP A 305 12.61 8.56 18.51
CA TRP A 305 13.98 8.56 18.03
C TRP A 305 14.77 7.45 18.74
N SER A 306 15.56 6.71 17.98
CA SER A 306 16.50 5.73 18.55
C SER A 306 17.79 5.70 17.74
N THR A 307 18.89 5.27 18.36
CA THR A 307 20.19 5.12 17.70
C THR A 307 20.14 4.17 16.50
N TYR A 308 19.26 3.17 16.57
CA TYR A 308 18.95 2.26 15.46
C TYR A 308 17.48 2.39 15.11
N GLN A 309 17.17 3.23 14.13
CA GLN A 309 15.80 3.45 13.71
C GLN A 309 15.27 2.22 12.98
N ALA A 310 14.22 1.61 13.55
CA ALA A 310 13.50 0.56 12.87
C ALA A 310 12.71 1.12 11.68
N LEU A 311 12.63 0.32 10.61
CA LEU A 311 11.79 0.68 9.47
C LEU A 311 10.30 0.59 9.85
N PRO A 312 9.47 1.60 9.54
CA PRO A 312 8.07 1.62 9.93
C PRO A 312 7.28 0.51 9.24
N THR A 313 6.60 -0.30 10.04
CA THR A 313 5.76 -1.42 9.58
C THR A 313 4.65 -0.95 8.63
N ALA A 314 4.11 0.27 8.84
CA ALA A 314 3.10 0.87 7.97
C ALA A 314 3.55 0.96 6.50
N GLY A 315 4.85 1.17 6.24
CA GLY A 315 5.41 1.17 4.88
C GLY A 315 5.32 -0.20 4.20
N PHE A 316 5.57 -1.27 4.94
CA PHE A 316 5.49 -2.65 4.43
C PHE A 316 4.03 -3.15 4.37
N ASN A 317 3.21 -2.81 5.35
CA ASN A 317 1.78 -3.16 5.36
C ASN A 317 1.03 -2.53 4.18
N GLY A 318 1.53 -1.41 3.64
CA GLY A 318 1.03 -0.84 2.39
C GLY A 318 1.11 -1.79 1.20
N ILE A 319 2.11 -2.69 1.15
CA ILE A 319 2.22 -3.72 0.11
C ILE A 319 1.04 -4.69 0.20
N ALA A 320 0.73 -5.12 1.43
CA ALA A 320 -0.40 -5.98 1.72
C ALA A 320 -1.73 -5.36 1.27
N VAL A 321 -1.94 -4.10 1.65
CA VAL A 321 -3.15 -3.33 1.30
C VAL A 321 -3.29 -3.18 -0.22
N ALA A 322 -2.20 -2.88 -0.93
CA ALA A 322 -2.20 -2.75 -2.39
C ALA A 322 -2.55 -4.07 -3.09
N LEU A 323 -1.94 -5.19 -2.65
CA LEU A 323 -2.19 -6.52 -3.21
C LEU A 323 -3.63 -6.97 -2.94
N LEU A 324 -4.12 -6.78 -1.72
CA LEU A 324 -5.50 -7.11 -1.35
C LEU A 324 -6.52 -6.32 -2.18
N ALA A 325 -6.20 -5.06 -2.49
CA ALA A 325 -6.97 -4.18 -3.37
C ALA A 325 -6.79 -4.47 -4.88
N VAL A 326 -5.97 -5.46 -5.25
CA VAL A 326 -5.58 -5.72 -6.66
C VAL A 326 -5.04 -4.45 -7.34
N ASN A 327 -4.32 -3.65 -6.59
CA ASN A 327 -3.76 -2.35 -7.00
C ASN A 327 -4.80 -1.35 -7.56
N HIS A 328 -6.06 -1.45 -7.10
CA HIS A 328 -7.12 -0.51 -7.48
C HIS A 328 -7.22 0.60 -6.43
N PRO A 329 -7.07 1.90 -6.78
CA PRO A 329 -6.98 2.98 -5.79
C PRO A 329 -8.18 3.08 -4.84
N ILE A 330 -9.39 2.92 -5.36
CA ILE A 330 -10.60 2.89 -4.50
C ILE A 330 -10.65 1.60 -3.66
N GLY A 331 -10.19 0.48 -4.20
CA GLY A 331 -10.07 -0.78 -3.45
C GLY A 331 -9.12 -0.68 -2.27
N VAL A 332 -8.06 0.14 -2.38
CA VAL A 332 -7.08 0.39 -1.31
C VAL A 332 -7.74 1.00 -0.06
N ILE A 333 -8.78 1.83 -0.23
CA ILE A 333 -9.54 2.38 0.91
C ILE A 333 -10.15 1.24 1.72
N PHE A 334 -10.86 0.32 1.08
CA PHE A 334 -11.51 -0.81 1.76
C PHE A 334 -10.51 -1.80 2.33
N ALA A 335 -9.42 -2.08 1.60
CA ALA A 335 -8.35 -2.94 2.07
C ALA A 335 -7.64 -2.34 3.29
N GLY A 336 -7.36 -1.03 3.30
CA GLY A 336 -6.77 -0.31 4.42
C GLY A 336 -7.66 -0.31 5.66
N LEU A 337 -8.97 -0.08 5.49
CA LEU A 337 -9.95 -0.19 6.57
C LEU A 337 -10.01 -1.60 7.14
N PHE A 338 -10.01 -2.63 6.28
CA PHE A 338 -10.01 -4.02 6.71
C PHE A 338 -8.75 -4.37 7.50
N MET A 339 -7.56 -4.00 7.01
CA MET A 339 -6.30 -4.25 7.72
C MET A 339 -6.27 -3.54 9.07
N SER A 340 -6.75 -2.30 9.12
CA SER A 340 -6.87 -1.56 10.37
C SER A 340 -7.89 -2.17 11.35
N THR A 341 -8.95 -2.82 10.84
CA THR A 341 -9.88 -3.59 11.67
C THR A 341 -9.16 -4.77 12.33
N LEU A 342 -8.29 -5.47 11.60
CA LEU A 342 -7.48 -6.55 12.17
C LEU A 342 -6.50 -6.04 13.23
N ASP A 343 -5.86 -4.88 12.99
CA ASP A 343 -4.97 -4.25 13.98
C ASP A 343 -5.72 -3.94 15.29
N ILE A 344 -6.94 -3.39 15.20
CA ILE A 344 -7.78 -3.13 16.39
C ILE A 344 -8.20 -4.45 17.06
N SER A 345 -8.60 -5.46 16.28
CA SER A 345 -8.94 -6.78 16.81
C SER A 345 -7.76 -7.42 17.55
N GLY A 346 -6.54 -7.25 17.03
CA GLY A 346 -5.32 -7.71 17.68
C GLY A 346 -5.04 -7.01 19.00
N LEU A 347 -5.24 -5.70 19.06
CA LEU A 347 -5.14 -4.96 20.32
C LEU A 347 -6.16 -5.44 21.36
N GLN A 348 -7.40 -5.70 20.94
CA GLN A 348 -8.43 -6.24 21.84
C GLN A 348 -8.09 -7.67 22.29
N LEU A 349 -7.51 -8.48 21.39
CA LEU A 349 -7.04 -9.83 21.73
C LEU A 349 -5.98 -9.77 22.84
N THR A 350 -4.99 -8.90 22.70
CA THR A 350 -3.93 -8.73 23.70
C THR A 350 -4.44 -8.15 25.01
N ASN A 351 -5.37 -7.19 24.95
CA ASN A 351 -5.90 -6.53 26.14
C ASN A 351 -6.87 -7.38 26.95
N LEU A 352 -7.65 -8.24 26.28
CA LEU A 352 -8.75 -8.99 26.90
C LEU A 352 -8.45 -10.48 27.12
N THR A 353 -7.34 -10.98 26.56
CA THR A 353 -6.95 -12.39 26.70
C THR A 353 -5.46 -12.49 27.03
N ALA A 354 -4.97 -13.68 27.30
CA ALA A 354 -3.55 -13.94 27.52
C ALA A 354 -2.77 -14.21 26.20
N TYR A 355 -3.38 -13.92 25.03
CA TYR A 355 -2.68 -14.02 23.75
C TYR A 355 -1.77 -12.82 23.53
N ASN A 356 -0.64 -13.06 22.86
CA ASN A 356 0.30 -12.01 22.46
C ASN A 356 -0.14 -11.35 21.15
N GLU A 357 0.25 -10.09 20.96
CA GLU A 357 0.02 -9.30 19.74
C GLU A 357 0.57 -9.97 18.47
N TYR A 358 1.66 -10.71 18.57
CA TYR A 358 2.28 -11.43 17.43
C TYR A 358 1.36 -12.43 16.72
N ILE A 359 0.33 -12.95 17.39
CA ILE A 359 -0.66 -13.82 16.75
C ILE A 359 -1.40 -13.08 15.64
N THR A 360 -1.75 -11.81 15.88
CA THR A 360 -2.41 -10.99 14.86
C THR A 360 -1.49 -10.72 13.69
N ASP A 361 -0.21 -10.47 13.93
CA ASP A 361 0.79 -10.30 12.88
C ASP A 361 0.91 -11.56 12.01
N VAL A 362 0.87 -12.75 12.61
CA VAL A 362 0.85 -14.03 11.87
C VAL A 362 -0.41 -14.14 11.01
N ILE A 363 -1.59 -13.77 11.53
CA ILE A 363 -2.85 -13.80 10.78
C ILE A 363 -2.77 -12.84 9.59
N ILE A 364 -2.30 -11.61 9.82
CA ILE A 364 -2.09 -10.62 8.77
C ILE A 364 -1.12 -11.14 7.71
N ALA A 365 0.01 -11.71 8.12
CA ALA A 365 1.01 -12.28 7.20
C ALA A 365 0.42 -13.39 6.32
N VAL A 366 -0.41 -14.28 6.89
CA VAL A 366 -1.10 -15.34 6.13
C VAL A 366 -2.10 -14.75 5.14
N ILE A 367 -2.89 -13.76 5.54
CA ILE A 367 -3.83 -13.08 4.64
C ILE A 367 -3.09 -12.45 3.46
N VAL A 368 -1.98 -11.75 3.74
CA VAL A 368 -1.12 -11.12 2.73
C VAL A 368 -0.54 -12.15 1.77
N TYR A 369 -0.01 -13.25 2.31
CA TYR A 369 0.54 -14.33 1.51
C TYR A 369 -0.52 -14.90 0.55
N LEU A 370 -1.72 -15.18 1.05
CA LEU A 370 -2.83 -15.66 0.24
C LEU A 370 -3.34 -14.61 -0.76
N ALA A 371 -3.30 -13.32 -0.41
CA ALA A 371 -3.64 -12.23 -1.32
C ALA A 371 -2.67 -12.16 -2.51
N ALA A 372 -1.39 -12.48 -2.33
CA ALA A 372 -0.43 -12.58 -3.42
C ALA A 372 -0.83 -13.67 -4.44
N PHE A 373 -1.49 -14.74 -3.99
CA PHE A 373 -2.04 -15.80 -4.84
C PHE A 373 -3.43 -15.49 -5.41
N SER A 374 -3.98 -14.30 -5.19
CA SER A 374 -5.31 -13.93 -5.69
C SER A 374 -5.45 -14.09 -7.20
N LEU A 375 -4.37 -13.91 -7.96
CA LEU A 375 -4.34 -14.17 -9.40
C LEU A 375 -4.55 -15.66 -9.72
N LEU A 376 -3.91 -16.56 -8.98
CA LEU A 376 -4.09 -18.01 -9.14
C LEU A 376 -5.51 -18.42 -8.74
N ILE A 377 -6.04 -17.86 -7.65
CA ILE A 377 -7.43 -18.06 -7.22
C ILE A 377 -8.40 -17.56 -8.31
N LYS A 378 -8.11 -16.40 -8.92
CA LYS A 378 -8.89 -15.90 -10.05
C LYS A 378 -8.85 -16.83 -11.26
N LEU A 379 -7.69 -17.38 -11.60
CA LEU A 379 -7.54 -18.36 -12.68
C LEU A 379 -8.29 -19.67 -12.38
N TRP A 380 -8.29 -20.11 -11.14
CA TRP A 380 -9.04 -21.28 -10.69
C TRP A 380 -10.56 -21.04 -10.75
N LEU A 381 -11.04 -19.87 -10.30
CA LEU A 381 -12.43 -19.44 -10.39
C LEU A 381 -12.91 -19.27 -11.85
N ASN A 382 -12.00 -18.98 -12.78
CA ASN A 382 -12.32 -18.86 -14.20
C ASN A 382 -12.59 -20.21 -14.87
N GLY A 383 -12.35 -21.34 -14.18
CA GLY A 383 -12.39 -22.66 -14.77
C GLY A 383 -11.42 -22.75 -15.97
N LYS A 384 -10.86 -23.92 -16.21
CA LYS A 384 -9.96 -24.19 -17.35
C LYS A 384 -10.66 -23.97 -18.71
N LYS A 385 -11.01 -22.73 -19.07
CA LYS A 385 -11.11 -22.36 -20.47
C LYS A 385 -9.67 -22.26 -20.94
N ARG A 386 -9.15 -23.36 -21.52
CA ARG A 386 -7.99 -23.38 -22.39
C ARG A 386 -8.09 -22.11 -23.24
N GLN A 387 -7.24 -21.14 -23.00
CA GLN A 387 -6.98 -20.11 -24.01
C GLN A 387 -6.48 -20.88 -25.23
N ALA A 388 -7.34 -20.93 -26.25
CA ALA A 388 -6.89 -21.30 -27.58
C ALA A 388 -5.67 -20.39 -27.83
N LYS A 389 -4.48 -20.99 -28.05
CA LYS A 389 -3.32 -20.24 -28.54
C LYS A 389 -3.84 -19.29 -29.62
N PRO A 390 -3.49 -18.00 -29.59
CA PRO A 390 -3.77 -17.14 -30.74
C PRO A 390 -3.14 -17.87 -31.93
N GLN A 391 -3.98 -18.30 -32.87
CA GLN A 391 -3.47 -18.73 -34.19
C GLN A 391 -2.62 -17.56 -34.67
N PRO A 392 -1.35 -17.77 -35.07
CA PRO A 392 -0.61 -16.71 -35.73
C PRO A 392 -1.50 -16.20 -36.83
N ALA A 393 -1.84 -14.92 -36.80
CA ALA A 393 -2.55 -14.29 -37.90
C ALA A 393 -1.75 -14.65 -39.14
N ALA A 394 -2.39 -15.36 -40.06
CA ALA A 394 -1.81 -15.65 -41.38
C ALA A 394 -1.34 -14.28 -41.88
N ALA A 395 -0.01 -14.16 -42.10
CA ALA A 395 0.57 -12.93 -42.59
C ALA A 395 -0.22 -12.56 -43.86
N ALA A 396 -0.91 -11.43 -43.82
CA ALA A 396 -1.51 -10.89 -45.02
C ALA A 396 -0.39 -10.72 -46.03
N PRO A 397 -0.55 -11.22 -47.26
CA PRO A 397 0.50 -11.08 -48.31
C PRO A 397 0.77 -9.58 -48.45
N LEU A 398 2.03 -9.22 -48.39
CA LEU A 398 2.51 -7.85 -48.62
C LEU A 398 2.00 -7.39 -50.00
N PRO A 399 1.40 -6.20 -50.14
CA PRO A 399 1.04 -5.66 -51.44
C PRO A 399 2.35 -5.46 -52.23
N GLY A 400 2.51 -6.21 -53.33
CA GLY A 400 3.72 -6.19 -54.17
C GLY A 400 4.33 -7.57 -54.48
N ALA A 401 3.92 -8.66 -53.81
CA ALA A 401 4.42 -10.01 -54.11
C ALA A 401 3.75 -10.70 -55.29
N ALA A 402 2.74 -10.08 -55.92
CA ALA A 402 2.01 -10.63 -57.06
C ALA A 402 2.56 -10.19 -58.41
N GLU A 403 3.61 -9.36 -58.48
CA GLU A 403 4.13 -8.78 -59.73
C GLU A 403 5.47 -9.35 -60.16
N GLN A 404 5.98 -10.43 -59.53
CA GLN A 404 7.26 -11.06 -59.88
C GLN A 404 7.16 -12.55 -60.29
N ALA A 405 5.99 -12.99 -60.69
CA ALA A 405 5.82 -14.35 -61.26
C ALA A 405 5.28 -14.31 -62.69
N GLN A 406 5.89 -13.51 -63.59
CA GLN A 406 5.82 -13.77 -65.03
C GLN A 406 7.09 -14.49 -65.45
N PRO A 407 7.02 -15.67 -66.03
CA PRO A 407 8.20 -16.34 -66.60
C PRO A 407 8.69 -15.60 -67.85
N ASP A 408 9.94 -15.24 -67.80
CA ASP A 408 10.69 -14.65 -68.94
C ASP A 408 10.66 -15.60 -70.16
N PRO A 409 10.10 -15.21 -71.33
CA PRO A 409 9.97 -16.07 -72.47
C PRO A 409 11.29 -16.26 -73.26
N THR A 410 12.45 -15.80 -72.76
CA THR A 410 13.72 -15.86 -73.49
C THR A 410 14.71 -16.96 -73.03
N ALA A 411 14.32 -17.84 -72.09
CA ALA A 411 15.21 -18.89 -71.56
C ALA A 411 15.11 -20.25 -72.31
N SER A 412 14.53 -20.32 -73.54
CA SER A 412 14.26 -21.57 -74.22
C SER A 412 15.21 -21.84 -75.47
N ASN A 413 16.32 -21.09 -75.64
CA ASN A 413 17.13 -21.28 -76.86
C ASN A 413 18.64 -21.55 -76.69
N ASN A 414 19.13 -21.90 -75.52
CA ASN A 414 20.58 -22.14 -75.32
C ASN A 414 20.97 -23.55 -74.85
N GLU A 415 20.12 -24.55 -75.02
CA GLU A 415 20.50 -25.96 -74.71
C GLU A 415 20.65 -26.90 -75.99
N LYS A 416 20.95 -26.37 -77.18
CA LYS A 416 21.17 -27.17 -78.35
C LYS A 416 22.53 -26.99 -79.09
N GLU A 417 23.52 -26.34 -78.47
CA GLU A 417 24.84 -26.18 -79.06
C GLU A 417 26.00 -26.58 -78.13
N ALA A 418 25.90 -27.69 -77.45
CA ALA A 418 27.01 -28.25 -76.68
C ALA A 418 26.98 -29.79 -76.68
N GLN A 419 26.75 -30.42 -77.87
CA GLN A 419 27.17 -31.80 -78.19
C GLN A 419 27.37 -31.91 -79.69
N GLY A 420 28.60 -31.70 -80.04
CA GLY A 420 29.15 -31.94 -81.36
C GLY A 420 30.67 -31.84 -81.33
#